data_92ae7259605687df7a49a9ffc2ded7b5
#
_entry.id   92ae7259605687df7a49a9ffc2ded7b5
#
_cell.length_a   1.000
_cell.length_b   1.000
_cell.length_c   1.000
_cell.angle_alpha   90.00
_cell.angle_beta   90.00
_cell.angle_gamma   90.00
#
_symmetry.space_group_name_H-M   'P 1'
#
loop_
_entity.id
_entity.type
_entity.pdbx_description
1 polymer ?
#
loop_
_entity_poly.entity_id
_entity_poly.type
_entity_poly.pdbx_seq_one_letter_code
_entity_poly.pdbx_strand_id
1 'polypeptide(L)'
;MVHNDFTPNFKQTIQPLLDENGSNPSRITVYNLWRRFDEDGMDAPFALCDSRTVSEKELIPTDLFNYGKEEEKTETLADENGFTVEIYQSMNSDNHKWYFYPKMNRDEVVMFKTYDSNENPFMPTLHTPLMI
;
A
#
# COMPACT_ATOMS: atom_id res chain seq x y z
N MET A 1 7.26 -5.43 7.54
CA MET A 1 5.87 -5.90 7.46
C MET A 1 5.51 -6.06 5.99
N VAL A 2 4.95 -7.21 5.62
CA VAL A 2 4.43 -7.47 4.27
C VAL A 2 2.99 -6.98 4.19
N HIS A 3 2.69 -6.07 3.27
CA HIS A 3 1.36 -5.45 3.17
C HIS A 3 1.03 -5.00 1.74
N ASN A 4 -0.22 -4.68 1.52
CA ASN A 4 -0.73 -3.83 0.46
C ASN A 4 -1.49 -2.67 1.08
N ASP A 5 -1.31 -1.46 0.56
CA ASP A 5 -1.79 -0.23 1.20
C ASP A 5 -3.32 -0.08 1.26
N PHE A 6 -4.04 -0.86 0.48
CA PHE A 6 -5.50 -0.77 0.41
C PHE A 6 -6.15 -2.14 0.31
N THR A 7 -7.40 -2.21 0.76
CA THR A 7 -8.32 -3.33 0.53
C THR A 7 -9.36 -2.95 -0.53
N PRO A 8 -10.24 -3.87 -0.96
CA PRO A 8 -11.37 -3.54 -1.81
C PRO A 8 -12.29 -2.43 -1.26
N ASN A 9 -12.27 -2.22 0.05
CA ASN A 9 -13.09 -1.20 0.74
C ASN A 9 -12.61 0.24 0.55
N PHE A 10 -11.44 0.46 -0.04
CA PHE A 10 -10.84 1.80 -0.18
C PHE A 10 -11.77 2.81 -0.88
N LYS A 11 -12.53 2.39 -1.91
CA LYS A 11 -13.49 3.29 -2.55
C LYS A 11 -14.51 3.85 -1.57
N GLN A 12 -14.99 3.02 -0.64
CA GLN A 12 -15.95 3.45 0.38
C GLN A 12 -15.31 4.45 1.36
N THR A 13 -14.04 4.22 1.70
CA THR A 13 -13.27 5.10 2.59
C THR A 13 -13.13 6.51 2.02
N ILE A 14 -12.89 6.65 0.71
CA ILE A 14 -12.69 7.96 0.07
C ILE A 14 -14.00 8.56 -0.48
N GLN A 15 -15.13 7.84 -0.45
CA GLN A 15 -16.40 8.31 -1.00
C GLN A 15 -16.83 9.69 -0.46
N PRO A 16 -16.70 9.98 0.86
CA PRO A 16 -17.04 11.31 1.37
C PRO A 16 -16.23 12.44 0.72
N LEU A 17 -14.95 12.23 0.45
CA LEU A 17 -14.09 13.20 -0.24
C LEU A 17 -14.49 13.40 -1.70
N LEU A 18 -14.91 12.33 -2.36
CA LEU A 18 -15.41 12.40 -3.74
C LEU A 18 -16.72 13.20 -3.81
N ASP A 19 -17.63 12.94 -2.87
CA ASP A 19 -18.95 13.61 -2.80
C ASP A 19 -18.79 15.11 -2.50
N GLU A 20 -17.90 15.46 -1.56
CA GLU A 20 -17.60 16.86 -1.24
C GLU A 20 -17.07 17.64 -2.45
N ASN A 21 -16.29 17.00 -3.30
CA ASN A 21 -15.73 17.58 -4.51
C ASN A 21 -16.65 17.42 -5.74
N GLY A 22 -17.85 16.88 -5.59
CA GLY A 22 -18.79 16.61 -6.68
C GLY A 22 -18.25 15.64 -7.73
N SER A 23 -17.33 14.75 -7.32
CA SER A 23 -16.67 13.81 -8.20
C SER A 23 -17.32 12.43 -8.14
N ASN A 24 -17.62 11.84 -9.31
CA ASN A 24 -18.15 10.48 -9.40
C ASN A 24 -17.40 9.68 -10.48
N PRO A 25 -16.16 9.27 -10.22
CA PRO A 25 -15.36 8.55 -11.18
C PRO A 25 -15.90 7.14 -11.42
N SER A 26 -15.89 6.71 -12.68
CA SER A 26 -16.27 5.33 -13.07
C SER A 26 -15.22 4.30 -12.65
N ARG A 27 -13.97 4.72 -12.49
CA ARG A 27 -12.83 3.90 -12.05
C ARG A 27 -11.86 4.72 -11.23
N ILE A 28 -11.33 4.11 -10.18
CA ILE A 28 -10.29 4.66 -9.33
C ILE A 28 -9.13 3.68 -9.33
N THR A 29 -7.94 4.17 -9.63
CA THR A 29 -6.69 3.40 -9.55
C THR A 29 -5.68 4.16 -8.71
N VAL A 30 -4.95 3.45 -7.85
CA VAL A 30 -3.87 4.02 -7.04
C VAL A 30 -2.56 3.31 -7.38
N TYR A 31 -1.55 4.12 -7.63
CA TYR A 31 -0.19 3.67 -7.90
C TYR A 31 0.77 4.26 -6.88
N ASN A 32 1.66 3.44 -6.38
CA ASN A 32 2.79 3.88 -5.58
C ASN A 32 4.02 4.09 -6.47
N LEU A 33 4.77 5.12 -6.12
CA LEU A 33 6.08 5.42 -6.69
C LEU A 33 7.11 5.27 -5.59
N TRP A 34 7.99 4.29 -5.72
CA TRP A 34 9.06 4.06 -4.76
C TRP A 34 10.42 4.31 -5.42
N ARG A 35 11.31 5.04 -4.74
CA ARG A 35 12.70 5.24 -5.15
C ARG A 35 13.61 5.26 -3.93
N ARG A 36 14.87 4.91 -4.15
CA ARG A 36 15.87 5.04 -3.10
C ARG A 36 16.48 6.45 -3.09
N PHE A 37 16.93 6.89 -1.92
CA PHE A 37 17.56 8.18 -1.71
C PHE A 37 19.02 8.08 -1.25
N ASP A 38 19.44 6.93 -0.72
CA ASP A 38 20.79 6.63 -0.23
C ASP A 38 21.76 6.38 -1.38
N GLU A 39 23.02 6.71 -1.17
CA GLU A 39 24.09 6.57 -2.18
C GLU A 39 24.85 5.24 -2.05
N ASP A 40 24.94 4.68 -0.84
CA ASP A 40 25.78 3.53 -0.52
C ASP A 40 24.96 2.33 -0.06
N GLY A 41 25.08 1.25 -0.83
CA GLY A 41 24.63 -0.09 -0.44
C GLY A 41 23.12 -0.24 -0.27
N MET A 42 22.59 -1.41 -0.57
CA MET A 42 21.21 -1.75 -0.23
C MET A 42 21.21 -2.55 1.06
N ASP A 43 20.95 -1.89 2.18
CA ASP A 43 20.73 -2.60 3.45
C ASP A 43 19.41 -3.37 3.44
N ALA A 44 18.42 -2.86 2.69
CA ALA A 44 17.11 -3.51 2.54
C ALA A 44 16.49 -3.18 1.16
N PRO A 45 16.66 -4.05 0.13
CA PRO A 45 16.04 -3.84 -1.15
C PRO A 45 14.51 -3.90 -1.03
N PHE A 46 13.83 -3.05 -1.80
CA PHE A 46 12.37 -3.08 -1.88
C PHE A 46 11.93 -4.25 -2.75
N ALA A 47 11.01 -5.06 -2.23
CA ALA A 47 10.50 -6.24 -2.90
C ALA A 47 9.00 -6.16 -3.15
N LEU A 48 8.59 -6.70 -4.30
CA LEU A 48 7.21 -6.84 -4.73
C LEU A 48 6.87 -8.32 -4.89
N CYS A 49 5.70 -8.72 -4.44
CA CYS A 49 5.17 -10.06 -4.66
C CYS A 49 4.34 -10.10 -5.94
N ASP A 50 4.50 -11.18 -6.70
CA ASP A 50 3.59 -11.48 -7.81
C ASP A 50 2.18 -11.75 -7.26
N SER A 51 1.25 -10.85 -7.50
CA SER A 51 -0.13 -10.92 -6.99
C SER A 51 -0.86 -12.19 -7.37
N ARG A 52 -0.49 -12.83 -8.49
CA ARG A 52 -1.05 -14.11 -8.94
C ARG A 52 -0.69 -15.29 -8.03
N THR A 53 0.29 -15.11 -7.16
CA THR A 53 0.76 -16.11 -6.20
C THR A 53 0.23 -15.89 -4.79
N VAL A 54 -0.56 -14.85 -4.59
CA VAL A 54 -1.17 -14.49 -3.30
C VAL A 54 -2.59 -15.06 -3.23
N SER A 55 -2.89 -15.80 -2.16
CA SER A 55 -4.23 -16.28 -1.87
C SER A 55 -4.98 -15.31 -0.97
N GLU A 56 -6.27 -15.10 -1.23
CA GLU A 56 -7.12 -14.27 -0.37
C GLU A 56 -7.12 -14.74 1.10
N LYS A 57 -6.97 -16.04 1.34
CA LYS A 57 -6.91 -16.63 2.69
C LYS A 57 -5.67 -16.23 3.49
N GLU A 58 -4.65 -15.71 2.82
CA GLU A 58 -3.40 -15.25 3.41
C GLU A 58 -3.44 -13.77 3.77
N LEU A 59 -4.51 -13.07 3.38
CA LEU A 59 -4.68 -11.64 3.58
C LEU A 59 -5.47 -11.34 4.85
N ILE A 60 -4.93 -10.45 5.68
CA ILE A 60 -5.53 -10.03 6.94
C ILE A 60 -5.86 -8.54 6.83
N PRO A 61 -7.15 -8.16 6.74
CA PRO A 61 -7.53 -6.76 6.81
C PRO A 61 -7.10 -6.16 8.16
N THR A 62 -6.50 -4.98 8.10
CA THR A 62 -5.94 -4.30 9.29
C THR A 62 -6.19 -2.81 9.17
N ASP A 63 -6.78 -2.22 10.21
CA ASP A 63 -7.02 -0.78 10.26
C ASP A 63 -5.77 -0.02 10.70
N LEU A 64 -5.39 0.99 9.92
CA LEU A 64 -4.42 2.00 10.29
C LEU A 64 -5.17 3.27 10.71
N PHE A 65 -5.05 3.61 11.99
CA PHE A 65 -5.66 4.82 12.55
C PHE A 65 -4.75 6.03 12.38
N ASN A 66 -5.35 7.21 12.18
CA ASN A 66 -4.65 8.49 12.05
C ASN A 66 -3.65 8.55 10.89
N TYR A 67 -3.93 7.86 9.81
CA TYR A 67 -3.10 7.90 8.62
C TYR A 67 -3.00 9.33 8.06
N GLY A 68 -1.77 9.78 7.76
CA GLY A 68 -1.52 11.11 7.18
C GLY A 68 -1.40 12.26 8.20
N LYS A 69 -1.40 12.00 9.50
CA LYS A 69 -1.05 13.02 10.50
C LYS A 69 0.46 13.14 10.61
N GLU A 70 0.96 14.36 10.46
CA GLU A 70 2.33 14.69 10.84
C GLU A 70 2.48 14.53 12.36
N GLU A 71 3.54 13.85 12.81
CA GLU A 71 3.81 13.53 14.23
C GLU A 71 4.01 14.78 15.12
N GLU A 72 3.98 15.99 14.57
CA GLU A 72 4.43 17.20 15.26
C GLU A 72 3.36 18.05 15.94
N LYS A 73 2.13 17.66 16.08
CA LYS A 73 1.19 18.50 16.83
C LYS A 73 0.27 17.72 17.77
N THR A 74 0.72 17.75 19.03
CA THR A 74 -0.10 17.82 20.24
C THR A 74 -0.71 16.54 20.79
N GLU A 75 -0.45 16.39 22.09
CA GLU A 75 -1.14 15.62 23.12
C GLU A 75 -2.66 15.87 23.24
N THR A 76 -3.35 16.22 22.18
CA THR A 76 -4.80 16.29 22.19
C THR A 76 -5.36 15.05 21.52
N LEU A 77 -5.97 14.25 22.35
CA LEU A 77 -7.02 13.25 22.10
C LEU A 77 -7.54 13.23 20.66
N ALA A 78 -7.59 12.02 20.11
CA ALA A 78 -8.28 11.64 18.88
C ALA A 78 -8.93 12.84 18.18
N ASP A 79 -8.16 13.49 17.33
CA ASP A 79 -8.68 14.48 16.43
C ASP A 79 -9.78 13.78 15.65
N GLU A 80 -11.01 14.24 15.78
CA GLU A 80 -12.20 13.66 15.14
C GLU A 80 -12.09 13.55 13.61
N ASN A 81 -11.00 14.07 13.04
CA ASN A 81 -10.65 14.04 11.63
C ASN A 81 -9.54 13.03 11.27
N GLY A 82 -9.24 12.08 12.16
CA GLY A 82 -8.30 11.00 11.86
C GLY A 82 -8.81 10.09 10.75
N PHE A 83 -8.09 10.03 9.66
CA PHE A 83 -8.41 9.18 8.54
C PHE A 83 -8.01 7.74 8.87
N THR A 84 -8.96 6.80 8.86
CA THR A 84 -8.69 5.37 9.03
C THR A 84 -8.61 4.74 7.65
N VAL A 85 -7.51 4.03 7.39
CA VAL A 85 -7.32 3.28 6.15
C VAL A 85 -7.19 1.81 6.48
N GLU A 86 -7.98 0.98 5.80
CA GLU A 86 -7.84 -0.46 5.88
C GLU A 86 -6.80 -0.93 4.86
N ILE A 87 -5.78 -1.62 5.34
CA ILE A 87 -4.73 -2.24 4.54
C ILE A 87 -4.86 -3.77 4.58
N TYR A 88 -4.21 -4.46 3.66
CA TYR A 88 -3.94 -5.89 3.82
C TYR A 88 -2.54 -6.12 4.39
N GLN A 89 -2.46 -6.83 5.49
CA GLN A 89 -1.25 -7.56 5.90
C GLN A 89 -1.30 -8.97 5.31
N SER A 90 -0.15 -9.58 5.05
CA SER A 90 -0.10 -10.93 4.53
C SER A 90 0.58 -11.89 5.50
N MET A 91 0.00 -13.06 5.65
CA MET A 91 0.69 -14.20 6.23
C MET A 91 1.82 -14.66 5.31
N ASN A 92 2.85 -15.28 5.88
CA ASN A 92 3.92 -15.90 5.09
C ASN A 92 3.38 -17.13 4.34
N SER A 93 3.82 -17.28 3.08
CA SER A 93 3.48 -18.43 2.25
C SER A 93 4.64 -18.80 1.33
N ASP A 94 4.92 -20.10 1.24
CA ASP A 94 5.93 -20.64 0.32
C ASP A 94 5.51 -20.50 -1.16
N ASN A 95 4.25 -20.21 -1.41
CA ASN A 95 3.74 -19.97 -2.76
C ASN A 95 4.07 -18.57 -3.28
N HIS A 96 4.36 -17.63 -2.39
CA HIS A 96 4.66 -16.25 -2.76
C HIS A 96 5.94 -16.15 -3.58
N LYS A 97 5.86 -15.50 -4.74
CA LYS A 97 7.02 -15.21 -5.60
C LYS A 97 7.39 -13.76 -5.47
N TRP A 98 8.55 -13.54 -4.87
CA TRP A 98 9.09 -12.22 -4.61
C TRP A 98 10.12 -11.81 -5.64
N TYR A 99 10.07 -10.54 -6.04
CA TYR A 99 10.98 -9.91 -6.97
C TYR A 99 11.50 -8.61 -6.38
N PHE A 100 12.77 -8.33 -6.61
CA PHE A 100 13.40 -7.07 -6.24
C PHE A 100 14.39 -6.63 -7.32
N TYR A 101 14.69 -5.34 -7.32
CA TYR A 101 15.62 -4.75 -8.27
C TYR A 101 16.98 -4.52 -7.57
N PRO A 102 18.00 -5.39 -7.76
CA PRO A 102 19.18 -5.46 -6.89
C PRO A 102 20.14 -4.29 -7.05
N LYS A 103 20.09 -3.57 -8.16
CA LYS A 103 21.02 -2.46 -8.49
C LYS A 103 20.30 -1.17 -8.83
N MET A 104 19.15 -0.95 -8.23
CA MET A 104 18.40 0.28 -8.45
C MET A 104 19.23 1.49 -8.05
N ASN A 105 19.34 2.47 -8.93
CA ASN A 105 20.00 3.74 -8.67
C ASN A 105 18.99 4.85 -8.30
N ARG A 106 19.50 6.02 -7.94
CA ARG A 106 18.67 7.16 -7.48
C ARG A 106 17.76 7.76 -8.54
N ASP A 107 18.07 7.55 -9.81
CA ASP A 107 17.33 8.11 -10.94
C ASP A 107 16.23 7.16 -11.43
N GLU A 108 16.13 5.98 -10.82
CA GLU A 108 15.14 4.97 -11.14
C GLU A 108 13.99 4.98 -10.12
N VAL A 109 12.79 4.64 -10.61
CA VAL A 109 11.56 4.57 -9.82
C VAL A 109 10.86 3.25 -10.12
N VAL A 110 10.43 2.56 -9.07
CA VAL A 110 9.48 1.45 -9.19
C VAL A 110 8.07 2.02 -9.07
N MET A 111 7.25 1.81 -10.08
CA MET A 111 5.82 2.12 -10.04
C MET A 111 5.02 0.83 -9.98
N PHE A 112 4.11 0.73 -9.01
CA PHE A 112 3.25 -0.43 -8.86
C PHE A 112 1.84 -0.03 -8.42
N LYS A 113 0.86 -0.82 -8.85
CA LYS A 113 -0.55 -0.57 -8.53
C LYS A 113 -0.89 -1.18 -7.18
N THR A 114 -1.50 -0.41 -6.29
CA THR A 114 -1.96 -0.84 -4.96
C THR A 114 -3.47 -0.95 -4.86
N TYR A 115 -4.21 -0.30 -5.77
CA TYR A 115 -5.66 -0.36 -5.81
C TYR A 115 -6.22 -0.17 -7.22
N ASP A 116 -7.31 -0.86 -7.50
CA ASP A 116 -8.11 -0.69 -8.73
C ASP A 116 -9.57 -1.05 -8.43
N SER A 117 -10.47 -0.08 -8.53
CA SER A 117 -11.89 -0.29 -8.22
C SER A 117 -12.62 -1.25 -9.17
N ASN A 118 -12.04 -1.54 -10.33
CA ASN A 118 -12.61 -2.44 -11.32
C ASN A 118 -12.00 -3.85 -11.28
N GLU A 119 -11.04 -4.09 -10.39
CA GLU A 119 -10.37 -5.39 -10.27
C GLU A 119 -11.24 -6.37 -9.46
N ASN A 120 -11.65 -7.47 -10.12
CA ASN A 120 -12.44 -8.52 -9.49
C ASN A 120 -12.03 -9.90 -10.05
N PRO A 121 -11.45 -10.83 -9.24
CA PRO A 121 -11.10 -10.61 -7.82
C PRO A 121 -10.01 -9.55 -7.64
N PHE A 122 -10.01 -8.90 -6.46
CA PHE A 122 -8.96 -7.96 -6.10
C PHE A 122 -7.61 -8.68 -5.93
N MET A 123 -6.58 -8.19 -6.60
CA MET A 123 -5.23 -8.77 -6.58
C MET A 123 -4.24 -7.75 -5.97
N PRO A 124 -3.93 -7.86 -4.67
CA PRO A 124 -3.04 -6.92 -4.01
C PRO A 124 -1.59 -7.07 -4.51
N THR A 125 -0.89 -5.96 -4.66
CA THR A 125 0.56 -5.96 -4.86
C THR A 125 1.25 -5.86 -3.51
N LEU A 126 1.46 -7.01 -2.87
CA LEU A 126 2.18 -7.07 -1.60
C LEU A 126 3.61 -6.57 -1.78
N HIS A 127 4.06 -5.77 -0.83
CA HIS A 127 5.40 -5.18 -0.85
C HIS A 127 6.00 -5.07 0.55
N THR A 128 7.31 -4.99 0.60
CA THR A 128 8.08 -4.88 1.85
C THR A 128 9.53 -4.49 1.56
N PRO A 129 10.21 -3.78 2.47
CA PRO A 129 11.67 -3.81 2.48
C PRO A 129 12.13 -5.23 2.82
N LEU A 130 13.01 -5.80 2.00
CA LEU A 130 13.68 -7.07 2.32
C LEU A 130 14.75 -6.78 3.38
N MET A 131 14.61 -7.35 4.56
CA MET A 131 15.73 -7.49 5.49
C MET A 131 16.52 -8.73 5.08
N ILE A 132 17.73 -8.51 4.60
CA ILE A 132 18.70 -9.55 4.25
C ILE A 132 19.48 -9.94 5.50
#